data_15164288026f39fd42050e816d3e846d
#
_entry.id   15164288026f39fd42050e816d3e846d
#
_cell.length_a   1.000
_cell.length_b   1.000
_cell.length_c   1.000
_cell.angle_alpha   90.00
_cell.angle_beta   90.00
_cell.angle_gamma   90.00
#
_symmetry.space_group_name_H-M   'P 1'
#
loop_
_entity.id
_entity.type
_entity.pdbx_description
1 polymer ?
#
loop_
_entity_poly.entity_id
_entity_poly.type
_entity_poly.pdbx_seq_one_letter_code
_entity_poly.pdbx_strand_id
1 'polypeptide(L)'
;EIMPSLVGSEMCIRDRAHIESGLPEKSTAISRRAKRNLPDLPEFQTGKFMLDELHNGHNLAMISVGASPDNVCYYRCPYDGGAAFVEIHGLPEEIFAQADDKEFLRQYIQIISGFYCDHRLLAAGFLHQNGTAFTFDESVITAEFGTRKIRLTFERTEDDISRVMDISEV
;
A
#
# COMPACT_ATOMS: atom_id res chain seq x y z
N GLU A 1 -16.48 -5.36 -0.13
CA GLU A 1 -15.96 -6.65 0.36
C GLU A 1 -15.26 -6.45 1.70
N ILE A 2 -15.51 -7.34 2.63
CA ILE A 2 -14.99 -7.24 4.01
C ILE A 2 -13.69 -8.03 4.08
N MET A 3 -12.60 -7.36 4.42
CA MET A 3 -11.38 -8.00 4.90
C MET A 3 -11.41 -7.96 6.44
N PRO A 4 -11.86 -8.99 7.14
CA PRO A 4 -11.75 -9.01 8.59
C PRO A 4 -10.29 -9.29 8.96
N SER A 5 -9.62 -8.27 9.43
CA SER A 5 -8.33 -8.37 10.08
C SER A 5 -8.50 -7.97 11.54
N LEU A 6 -8.36 -8.92 12.43
CA LEU A 6 -8.47 -8.74 13.88
C LEU A 6 -7.10 -8.34 14.43
N VAL A 7 -6.97 -7.12 14.94
CA VAL A 7 -5.77 -6.61 15.60
C VAL A 7 -6.06 -6.40 17.07
N GLY A 8 -5.58 -7.26 17.93
CA GLY A 8 -5.56 -7.06 19.38
C GLY A 8 -4.13 -6.73 19.86
N SER A 9 -4.00 -6.06 20.99
CA SER A 9 -2.77 -5.44 21.51
C SER A 9 -1.59 -6.38 21.83
N GLU A 10 -1.72 -7.68 21.66
CA GLU A 10 -0.64 -8.67 21.80
C GLU A 10 -0.77 -9.84 20.82
N MET A 11 -1.49 -9.65 19.71
CA MET A 11 -1.88 -10.82 18.98
C MET A 11 -1.91 -10.62 17.49
N CYS A 12 -1.42 -11.59 16.89
CA CYS A 12 -1.56 -12.06 15.54
C CYS A 12 -2.76 -11.51 14.81
N ILE A 13 -2.56 -11.01 13.62
CA ILE A 13 -3.65 -10.94 12.66
C ILE A 13 -4.19 -12.35 12.50
N ARG A 14 -5.41 -12.50 12.93
CA ARG A 14 -6.18 -13.62 12.51
C ARG A 14 -6.96 -13.18 11.31
N ASP A 15 -6.46 -13.68 10.34
CA ASP A 15 -6.98 -14.16 9.15
C ASP A 15 -8.23 -13.50 8.65
N ARG A 16 -7.92 -12.73 7.67
CA ARG A 16 -8.49 -12.97 6.38
C ARG A 16 -9.47 -14.12 6.42
N ALA A 17 -10.70 -13.84 6.48
CA ALA A 17 -11.83 -14.74 6.28
C ALA A 17 -11.40 -16.19 5.96
N HIS A 18 -10.97 -16.90 6.98
CA HIS A 18 -10.64 -18.32 6.89
C HIS A 18 -11.86 -19.08 6.39
N ILE A 19 -11.64 -20.15 5.66
CA ILE A 19 -12.71 -21.03 5.16
C ILE A 19 -13.67 -21.44 6.29
N GLU A 20 -13.15 -21.57 7.52
CA GLU A 20 -13.91 -21.89 8.73
C GLU A 20 -14.58 -20.69 9.40
N SER A 21 -14.39 -19.45 8.92
CA SER A 21 -14.98 -18.25 9.51
C SER A 21 -16.49 -18.14 9.32
N GLY A 22 -17.07 -18.96 8.45
CA GLY A 22 -18.47 -18.87 8.08
C GLY A 22 -18.83 -17.63 7.25
N LEU A 23 -17.82 -16.84 6.85
CA LEU A 23 -18.03 -15.67 6.01
C LEU A 23 -18.37 -16.06 4.57
N PRO A 24 -19.22 -15.27 3.89
CA PRO A 24 -19.55 -15.51 2.49
C PRO A 24 -18.27 -15.57 1.61
N GLU A 25 -18.31 -16.40 0.58
CA GLU A 25 -17.19 -16.58 -0.32
C GLU A 25 -16.67 -15.25 -0.91
N LYS A 26 -17.54 -14.30 -1.16
CA LYS A 26 -17.20 -12.94 -1.62
C LYS A 26 -16.26 -12.24 -0.65
N SER A 27 -16.48 -12.37 0.66
CA SER A 27 -15.66 -11.74 1.69
C SER A 27 -14.25 -12.32 1.81
N THR A 28 -13.98 -13.47 1.18
CA THR A 28 -12.66 -14.12 1.17
C THR A 28 -11.91 -13.90 -0.15
N ALA A 29 -12.53 -13.26 -1.13
CA ALA A 29 -11.97 -13.09 -2.47
C ALA A 29 -10.65 -12.32 -2.46
N ILE A 30 -10.57 -11.25 -1.66
CA ILE A 30 -9.37 -10.42 -1.50
C ILE A 30 -8.20 -11.25 -0.98
N SER A 31 -8.42 -11.97 0.12
CA SER A 31 -7.39 -12.82 0.74
C SER A 31 -6.88 -13.88 -0.21
N ARG A 32 -7.78 -14.51 -0.96
CA ARG A 32 -7.40 -15.50 -1.97
C ARG A 32 -6.63 -14.87 -3.13
N ARG A 33 -7.00 -13.65 -3.54
CA ARG A 33 -6.29 -12.88 -4.55
C ARG A 33 -4.90 -12.50 -4.08
N ALA A 34 -4.77 -11.91 -2.90
CA ALA A 34 -3.49 -11.55 -2.31
C ALA A 34 -2.57 -12.78 -2.18
N LYS A 35 -3.08 -13.88 -1.65
CA LYS A 35 -2.33 -15.14 -1.54
C LYS A 35 -1.81 -15.66 -2.88
N ARG A 36 -2.62 -15.55 -3.93
CA ARG A 36 -2.26 -16.00 -5.28
C ARG A 36 -1.28 -15.07 -5.98
N ASN A 37 -1.48 -13.76 -5.85
CA ASN A 37 -0.71 -12.76 -6.57
C ASN A 37 0.61 -12.40 -5.86
N LEU A 38 0.73 -12.73 -4.57
CA LEU A 38 1.88 -12.41 -3.72
C LEU A 38 2.44 -13.69 -3.06
N PRO A 39 2.85 -14.70 -3.86
CA PRO A 39 3.27 -15.99 -3.32
C PRO A 39 4.54 -15.91 -2.48
N ASP A 40 5.40 -14.93 -2.74
CA ASP A 40 6.70 -14.73 -2.08
C ASP A 40 6.60 -13.95 -0.76
N LEU A 41 5.40 -13.47 -0.41
CA LEU A 41 5.16 -12.79 0.85
C LEU A 41 4.54 -13.75 1.87
N PRO A 42 5.33 -14.24 2.86
CA PRO A 42 4.88 -15.25 3.82
C PRO A 42 3.68 -14.78 4.66
N GLU A 43 3.54 -13.47 4.89
CA GLU A 43 2.42 -12.86 5.59
C GLU A 43 1.08 -13.11 4.88
N PHE A 44 1.10 -13.28 3.55
CA PHE A 44 -0.08 -13.62 2.78
C PHE A 44 -0.28 -15.13 2.62
N GLN A 45 0.69 -15.95 3.01
CA GLN A 45 0.57 -17.41 2.94
C GLN A 45 0.12 -18.01 4.27
N THR A 46 0.43 -17.37 5.39
CA THR A 46 0.03 -17.81 6.74
C THR A 46 -1.28 -17.15 7.18
N GLY A 47 -2.10 -17.90 7.92
CA GLY A 47 -3.35 -17.38 8.49
C GLY A 47 -3.13 -16.57 9.78
N LYS A 48 -1.93 -16.57 10.35
CA LYS A 48 -1.64 -15.95 11.64
C LYS A 48 -0.17 -15.60 11.75
N PHE A 49 0.15 -14.35 12.10
CA PHE A 49 1.49 -13.88 12.40
C PHE A 49 1.48 -12.68 13.35
N MET A 50 2.63 -12.35 13.91
CA MET A 50 2.78 -11.21 14.81
C MET A 50 2.81 -9.91 14.00
N LEU A 51 2.12 -8.89 14.52
CA LEU A 51 2.20 -7.55 13.96
C LEU A 51 3.43 -6.82 14.49
N ASP A 52 4.04 -6.05 13.61
CA ASP A 52 5.11 -5.11 13.92
C ASP A 52 4.88 -3.79 13.15
N GLU A 53 5.84 -2.91 13.16
CA GLU A 53 5.74 -1.62 12.47
C GLU A 53 5.60 -1.77 10.96
N LEU A 54 6.23 -2.77 10.36
CA LEU A 54 6.17 -3.05 8.94
C LEU A 54 4.93 -3.89 8.57
N HIS A 55 4.65 -4.93 9.36
CA HIS A 55 3.57 -5.88 9.13
C HIS A 55 2.32 -5.51 9.94
N ASN A 56 1.79 -4.32 9.71
CA ASN A 56 0.57 -3.84 10.36
C ASN A 56 -0.64 -3.92 9.42
N GLY A 57 -1.83 -3.74 9.98
CA GLY A 57 -3.07 -3.88 9.21
C GLY A 57 -3.20 -2.89 8.05
N HIS A 58 -2.67 -1.67 8.19
CA HIS A 58 -2.69 -0.68 7.10
C HIS A 58 -1.79 -1.07 5.94
N ASN A 59 -0.54 -1.46 6.23
CA ASN A 59 0.41 -1.88 5.20
C ASN A 59 -0.11 -3.10 4.44
N LEU A 60 -0.66 -4.09 5.15
CA LEU A 60 -1.26 -5.27 4.52
C LEU A 60 -2.50 -4.94 3.69
N ALA A 61 -3.33 -4.01 4.15
CA ALA A 61 -4.48 -3.54 3.38
C ALA A 61 -4.05 -2.81 2.11
N MET A 62 -3.04 -1.92 2.19
CA MET A 62 -2.47 -1.23 1.02
C MET A 62 -1.92 -2.23 -0.01
N ILE A 63 -1.14 -3.20 0.43
CA ILE A 63 -0.59 -4.24 -0.45
C ILE A 63 -1.71 -5.05 -1.12
N SER A 64 -2.74 -5.42 -0.35
CA SER A 64 -3.89 -6.19 -0.86
C SER A 64 -4.69 -5.42 -1.90
N VAL A 65 -4.89 -4.12 -1.69
CA VAL A 65 -5.56 -3.20 -2.63
C VAL A 65 -4.70 -2.98 -3.87
N GLY A 66 -3.38 -2.75 -3.69
CA GLY A 66 -2.45 -2.61 -4.81
C GLY A 66 -2.33 -3.86 -5.69
N ALA A 67 -2.59 -5.03 -5.14
CA ALA A 67 -2.68 -6.28 -5.89
C ALA A 67 -4.06 -6.52 -6.57
N SER A 68 -5.01 -5.57 -6.44
CA SER A 68 -6.30 -5.61 -7.12
C SER A 68 -6.16 -5.23 -8.60
N PRO A 69 -6.85 -5.90 -9.52
CA PRO A 69 -6.94 -5.48 -10.91
C PRO A 69 -7.86 -4.27 -11.11
N ASP A 70 -8.69 -3.97 -10.12
CA ASP A 70 -9.69 -2.90 -10.16
C ASP A 70 -9.22 -1.69 -9.34
N ASN A 71 -9.74 -0.52 -9.68
CA ASN A 71 -9.61 0.68 -8.89
C ASN A 71 -10.44 0.57 -7.62
N VAL A 72 -9.80 0.32 -6.50
CA VAL A 72 -10.42 0.11 -5.19
C VAL A 72 -9.67 0.90 -4.12
N CYS A 73 -10.38 1.20 -3.03
CA CYS A 73 -9.79 1.74 -1.82
C CYS A 73 -10.03 0.79 -0.65
N TYR A 74 -9.37 1.03 0.46
CA TYR A 74 -9.71 0.34 1.69
C TYR A 74 -10.16 1.34 2.77
N TYR A 75 -10.98 0.85 3.69
CA TYR A 75 -11.41 1.58 4.86
C TYR A 75 -11.14 0.76 6.12
N ARG A 76 -10.61 1.42 7.14
CA ARG A 76 -10.40 0.82 8.46
C ARG A 76 -11.66 0.96 9.30
N CYS A 77 -12.26 -0.15 9.67
CA CYS A 77 -13.41 -0.23 10.56
C CYS A 77 -12.93 -0.60 11.98
N PRO A 78 -12.75 0.36 12.88
CA PRO A 78 -12.35 0.05 14.25
C PRO A 78 -13.48 -0.62 15.03
N TYR A 79 -13.12 -1.54 15.93
CA TYR A 79 -14.03 -2.13 16.92
C TYR A 79 -13.27 -2.36 18.23
N ASP A 80 -13.96 -2.74 19.28
CA ASP A 80 -13.31 -2.99 20.57
C ASP A 80 -12.31 -4.15 20.47
N GLY A 81 -11.05 -3.86 20.78
CA GLY A 81 -9.93 -4.80 20.68
C GLY A 81 -9.32 -4.98 19.28
N GLY A 82 -9.72 -4.17 18.28
CA GLY A 82 -9.08 -4.30 16.95
C GLY A 82 -9.63 -3.41 15.84
N ALA A 83 -9.37 -3.84 14.61
CA ALA A 83 -9.93 -3.23 13.41
C ALA A 83 -10.11 -4.26 12.30
N ALA A 84 -11.17 -4.08 11.51
CA ALA A 84 -11.34 -4.73 10.23
C ALA A 84 -10.96 -3.76 9.10
N PHE A 85 -10.40 -4.29 8.02
CA PHE A 85 -10.14 -3.54 6.80
C PHE A 85 -11.06 -4.05 5.70
N VAL A 86 -11.77 -3.13 5.06
CA VAL A 86 -12.75 -3.45 4.02
C VAL A 86 -12.33 -2.83 2.70
N GLU A 87 -12.44 -3.59 1.62
CA GLU A 87 -12.22 -3.09 0.26
C GLU A 87 -13.51 -2.45 -0.24
N ILE A 88 -13.41 -1.24 -0.81
CA ILE A 88 -14.53 -0.47 -1.33
C ILE A 88 -14.43 -0.45 -2.85
N HIS A 89 -15.50 -0.88 -3.50
CA HIS A 89 -15.64 -0.90 -4.95
C HIS A 89 -16.66 0.14 -5.41
N GLY A 90 -16.63 0.45 -6.71
CA GLY A 90 -17.60 1.34 -7.35
C GLY A 90 -17.47 2.79 -6.92
N LEU A 91 -16.28 3.21 -6.53
CA LEU A 91 -15.97 4.61 -6.27
C LEU A 91 -15.97 5.41 -7.58
N PRO A 92 -16.28 6.74 -7.52
CA PRO A 92 -16.19 7.61 -8.68
C PRO A 92 -14.79 7.57 -9.32
N GLU A 93 -14.72 7.56 -10.65
CA GLU A 93 -13.46 7.48 -11.40
C GLU A 93 -12.53 8.67 -11.10
N GLU A 94 -13.10 9.82 -10.75
CA GLU A 94 -12.37 11.04 -10.41
C GLU A 94 -11.43 10.86 -9.22
N ILE A 95 -11.74 9.91 -8.31
CA ILE A 95 -10.87 9.57 -7.16
C ILE A 95 -9.55 8.95 -7.63
N PHE A 96 -9.57 8.29 -8.78
CA PHE A 96 -8.42 7.61 -9.39
C PHE A 96 -7.84 8.38 -10.57
N ALA A 97 -8.23 9.65 -10.72
CA ALA A 97 -7.69 10.51 -11.78
C ALA A 97 -6.16 10.66 -11.61
N GLN A 98 -5.49 10.80 -12.75
CA GLN A 98 -4.05 11.00 -12.76
C GLN A 98 -3.66 12.24 -11.96
N ALA A 99 -2.77 12.06 -11.00
CA ALA A 99 -2.24 13.14 -10.20
C ALA A 99 -1.25 14.00 -11.01
N ASP A 100 -1.35 15.31 -10.88
CA ASP A 100 -0.33 16.24 -11.35
C ASP A 100 0.90 16.24 -10.40
N ASP A 101 1.90 17.06 -10.70
CA ASP A 101 3.13 17.18 -9.91
C ASP A 101 2.87 17.59 -8.45
N LYS A 102 1.93 18.51 -8.22
CA LYS A 102 1.60 19.01 -6.89
C LYS A 102 0.86 17.97 -6.06
N GLU A 103 -0.12 17.32 -6.68
CA GLU A 103 -0.90 16.28 -6.03
C GLU A 103 -0.04 15.04 -5.73
N PHE A 104 0.86 14.65 -6.65
CA PHE A 104 1.86 13.62 -6.41
C PHE A 104 2.71 13.95 -5.18
N LEU A 105 3.31 15.14 -5.14
CA LEU A 105 4.16 15.54 -4.01
C LEU A 105 3.37 15.59 -2.70
N ARG A 106 2.16 16.13 -2.72
CA ARG A 106 1.29 16.20 -1.53
C ARG A 106 1.01 14.81 -0.97
N GLN A 107 0.56 13.89 -1.82
CA GLN A 107 0.23 12.53 -1.41
C GLN A 107 1.48 11.75 -0.99
N TYR A 108 2.55 11.84 -1.75
CA TYR A 108 3.81 11.18 -1.46
C TYR A 108 4.36 11.59 -0.09
N ILE A 109 4.46 12.90 0.19
CA ILE A 109 4.91 13.41 1.48
C ILE A 109 3.98 12.96 2.62
N GLN A 110 2.67 12.98 2.39
CA GLN A 110 1.70 12.52 3.39
C GLN A 110 1.90 11.05 3.75
N ILE A 111 2.14 10.19 2.75
CA ILE A 111 2.34 8.75 2.98
C ILE A 111 3.65 8.50 3.72
N ILE A 112 4.77 9.06 3.26
CA ILE A 112 6.08 8.83 3.91
C ILE A 112 6.18 9.42 5.32
N SER A 113 5.31 10.38 5.65
CA SER A 113 5.21 10.95 7.00
C SER A 113 4.36 10.10 7.95
N GLY A 114 3.46 9.28 7.42
CA GLY A 114 2.52 8.48 8.20
C GLY A 114 2.81 6.99 8.24
N PHE A 115 3.67 6.50 7.35
CA PHE A 115 3.92 5.06 7.19
C PHE A 115 5.42 4.76 7.14
N TYR A 116 5.79 3.66 7.80
CA TYR A 116 7.13 3.11 7.66
C TYR A 116 7.20 2.30 6.35
N CYS A 117 7.91 2.81 5.37
CA CYS A 117 8.04 2.19 4.04
C CYS A 117 9.34 2.62 3.35
N ASP A 118 9.74 1.90 2.31
CA ASP A 118 10.81 2.34 1.41
C ASP A 118 10.28 3.48 0.52
N HIS A 119 10.83 4.69 0.70
CA HIS A 119 10.37 5.89 0.01
C HIS A 119 10.63 5.83 -1.49
N ARG A 120 11.71 5.17 -1.93
CA ARG A 120 12.06 5.03 -3.35
C ARG A 120 11.11 4.08 -4.07
N LEU A 121 10.83 2.93 -3.47
CA LEU A 121 9.88 1.97 -4.02
C LEU A 121 8.46 2.54 -4.03
N LEU A 122 8.08 3.29 -2.99
CA LEU A 122 6.80 4.00 -2.96
C LEU A 122 6.68 5.00 -4.10
N ALA A 123 7.72 5.85 -4.31
CA ALA A 123 7.72 6.82 -5.40
C ALA A 123 7.60 6.14 -6.77
N ALA A 124 8.41 5.11 -7.01
CA ALA A 124 8.38 4.35 -8.26
C ALA A 124 7.02 3.69 -8.50
N GLY A 125 6.45 3.05 -7.48
CA GLY A 125 5.13 2.43 -7.54
C GLY A 125 4.01 3.45 -7.82
N PHE A 126 4.06 4.60 -7.14
CA PHE A 126 3.09 5.68 -7.36
C PHE A 126 3.17 6.19 -8.80
N LEU A 127 4.37 6.54 -9.29
CA LEU A 127 4.56 7.07 -10.64
C LEU A 127 4.14 6.05 -11.71
N HIS A 128 4.46 4.78 -11.51
CA HIS A 128 4.03 3.71 -12.39
C HIS A 128 2.50 3.60 -12.45
N GLN A 129 1.84 3.57 -11.29
CA GLN A 129 0.38 3.50 -11.21
C GLN A 129 -0.30 4.75 -11.77
N ASN A 130 0.32 5.91 -11.57
CA ASN A 130 -0.14 7.19 -12.12
C ASN A 130 0.03 7.31 -13.65
N GLY A 131 0.75 6.39 -14.29
CA GLY A 131 1.09 6.48 -15.70
C GLY A 131 2.07 7.61 -16.04
N THR A 132 2.81 8.10 -15.05
CA THR A 132 3.81 9.18 -15.22
C THR A 132 5.11 8.59 -15.71
N ALA A 133 5.69 9.16 -16.77
CA ALA A 133 7.01 8.75 -17.24
C ALA A 133 8.09 9.15 -16.22
N PHE A 134 9.00 8.23 -15.94
CA PHE A 134 10.12 8.50 -15.05
C PHE A 134 11.35 7.67 -15.40
N THR A 135 12.52 8.17 -15.00
CA THR A 135 13.77 7.42 -15.00
C THR A 135 14.06 6.96 -13.58
N PHE A 136 14.64 5.76 -13.48
CA PHE A 136 14.93 5.13 -12.20
C PHE A 136 16.41 4.74 -12.19
N ASP A 137 17.20 5.43 -11.37
CA ASP A 137 18.60 5.14 -11.12
C ASP A 137 18.78 4.74 -9.64
N GLU A 138 19.95 4.23 -9.24
CA GLU A 138 20.19 3.65 -7.91
C GLU A 138 19.74 4.53 -6.75
N SER A 139 19.98 5.84 -6.86
CA SER A 139 19.66 6.80 -5.78
C SER A 139 18.76 7.96 -6.24
N VAL A 140 18.32 7.96 -7.49
CA VAL A 140 17.58 9.09 -8.06
C VAL A 140 16.38 8.60 -8.88
N ILE A 141 15.24 9.23 -8.68
CA ILE A 141 14.10 9.16 -9.60
C ILE A 141 13.88 10.55 -10.19
N THR A 142 13.74 10.62 -11.52
CA THR A 142 13.30 11.86 -12.19
C THR A 142 11.98 11.56 -12.91
N ALA A 143 10.90 12.21 -12.45
CA ALA A 143 9.55 12.05 -12.96
C ALA A 143 9.17 13.23 -13.87
N GLU A 144 8.42 12.95 -14.95
CA GLU A 144 8.02 13.93 -15.95
C GLU A 144 6.51 14.23 -15.87
N PHE A 145 6.16 15.43 -15.44
CA PHE A 145 4.79 15.93 -15.37
C PHE A 145 4.55 17.01 -16.43
N GLY A 146 4.27 16.58 -17.64
CA GLY A 146 4.15 17.51 -18.79
C GLY A 146 5.48 18.23 -19.07
N THR A 147 5.54 19.54 -18.81
CA THR A 147 6.74 20.35 -19.02
C THR A 147 7.66 20.40 -17.79
N ARG A 148 7.20 19.91 -16.65
CA ARG A 148 7.95 19.93 -15.39
C ARG A 148 8.58 18.58 -15.12
N LYS A 149 9.75 18.62 -14.48
CA LYS A 149 10.43 17.43 -14.00
C LYS A 149 10.69 17.54 -12.51
N ILE A 150 10.34 16.51 -11.79
CA ILE A 150 10.60 16.39 -10.34
C ILE A 150 11.69 15.36 -10.13
N ARG A 151 12.74 15.77 -9.45
CA ARG A 151 13.83 14.89 -9.03
C ARG A 151 13.68 14.55 -7.55
N LEU A 152 13.74 13.26 -7.24
CA LEU A 152 13.79 12.73 -5.88
C LEU A 152 15.14 12.04 -5.69
N THR A 153 15.87 12.43 -4.66
CA THR A 153 17.16 11.82 -4.31
C THR A 153 17.00 11.01 -3.02
N PHE A 154 17.60 9.83 -2.99
CA PHE A 154 17.45 8.88 -1.90
C PHE A 154 18.79 8.47 -1.31
N GLU A 155 18.78 8.16 -0.03
CA GLU A 155 19.87 7.51 0.67
C GLU A 155 19.38 6.19 1.27
N ARG A 156 20.21 5.16 1.22
CA ARG A 156 19.92 3.85 1.81
C ARG A 156 20.33 3.85 3.28
N THR A 157 19.41 3.46 4.15
CA THR A 157 19.66 3.34 5.59
C THR A 157 20.32 2.00 5.93
N GLU A 158 20.76 1.87 7.17
CA GLU A 158 21.32 0.62 7.69
C GLU A 158 20.33 -0.56 7.64
N ASP A 159 19.03 -0.27 7.73
CA ASP A 159 17.94 -1.26 7.62
C ASP A 159 17.58 -1.60 6.16
N ASP A 160 18.42 -1.23 5.20
CA ASP A 160 18.24 -1.51 3.79
C ASP A 160 17.01 -0.83 3.14
N ILE A 161 16.50 0.23 3.75
CA ILE A 161 15.35 1.02 3.31
C ILE A 161 15.83 2.36 2.74
N SER A 162 15.31 2.76 1.60
CA SER A 162 15.64 4.05 0.99
C SER A 162 14.79 5.18 1.59
N ARG A 163 15.45 6.24 2.06
CA ARG A 163 14.80 7.46 2.54
C ARG A 163 15.03 8.60 1.56
N VAL A 164 13.98 9.40 1.31
CA VAL A 164 14.12 10.61 0.49
C VAL A 164 14.92 11.66 1.25
N MET A 165 15.93 12.21 0.58
CA MET A 165 16.82 13.25 1.12
C MET A 165 16.54 14.61 0.52
N ASP A 166 16.16 14.64 -0.75
CA ASP A 166 15.87 15.89 -1.47
C ASP A 166 14.77 15.67 -2.50
N ILE A 167 13.98 16.71 -2.69
CA ILE A 167 12.96 16.83 -3.71
C ILE A 167 13.13 18.17 -4.39
N SER A 168 13.43 18.17 -5.67
CA SER A 168 13.69 19.40 -6.43
C SER A 168 13.01 19.39 -7.80
N GLU A 169 12.66 20.57 -8.30
CA GLU A 169 12.24 20.78 -9.69
C GLU A 169 13.49 20.95 -10.58
N VAL A 170 13.47 20.35 -11.78
CA VAL A 170 14.61 20.31 -12.69
C VAL A 170 14.23 20.87 -14.06
#